data_95a4de18317e73211c8e47ba70d17382
#
_entry.id   95a4de18317e73211c8e47ba70d17382
#
_cell.length_a   1.000
_cell.length_b   1.000
_cell.length_c   1.000
_cell.angle_alpha   90.00
_cell.angle_beta   90.00
_cell.angle_gamma   90.00
#
_symmetry.space_group_name_H-M   'P 1'
#
loop_
_entity.id
_entity.type
_entity.pdbx_description
1 polymer ?
#
loop_
_entity_poly.entity_id
_entity_poly.type
_entity_poly.pdbx_seq_one_letter_code
_entity_poly.pdbx_strand_id
1 'polypeptide(L)'
;MTATRPVILFVDRDRNVLDGLRRLIRSMRLEWETLYVETPAEATALLAGQPFDALVADLNLPPVYGGHLLVYTRNHHPEVARLVLSAEADNESDLLLQSTQAAHQFLAKPCQAAQLVAAINRAVGLRRLLKRPELLKVIGGIPHLPSLPPLYTELVRALESERTSIDQIGAIIAKDVSMTGRVLQLVNSAFFGLPRRVTNPAEATQLLGTNVIKSLVLYVKLFFTAPDSPLPGLSLDEIWAHSSQASVLARAIVRAEKGSGRMAEEAMLGGMMHDIGKLLMLDIPAYMRPVQRRMAAGKTFPDAEYAEFSVSHAEIGGYLLALWGLPDTVVEAVAGHHRPARQAQATLSPLIAVHVANAFLEHPDAPALDRTAIDAAGLTSRIPAWIEACRHALHEVRR
;
A
#
# COMPACT_ATOMS: atom_id res chain seq x y z
N MET A 1 15.79 21.77 13.65
CA MET A 1 15.68 20.44 14.28
C MET A 1 16.57 19.51 13.50
N THR A 2 17.65 19.00 14.08
CA THR A 2 18.54 18.00 13.47
C THR A 2 17.71 16.75 13.17
N ALA A 3 17.64 16.36 11.90
CA ALA A 3 16.97 15.13 11.51
C ALA A 3 17.66 13.95 12.22
N THR A 4 16.96 13.30 13.13
CA THR A 4 17.46 12.09 13.78
C THR A 4 17.77 11.05 12.72
N ARG A 5 18.94 10.42 12.81
CA ARG A 5 19.33 9.33 11.90
C ARG A 5 18.39 8.15 12.07
N PRO A 6 17.96 7.50 10.97
CA PRO A 6 17.17 6.28 11.07
C PRO A 6 17.91 5.18 11.80
N VAL A 7 17.22 4.46 12.68
CA VAL A 7 17.75 3.32 13.44
C VAL A 7 17.19 2.03 12.87
N ILE A 8 18.06 1.18 12.31
CA ILE A 8 17.68 -0.05 11.60
C ILE A 8 18.26 -1.27 12.32
N LEU A 9 17.41 -2.24 12.63
CA LEU A 9 17.81 -3.52 13.21
C LEU A 9 17.85 -4.60 12.13
N PHE A 10 19.02 -5.24 11.95
CA PHE A 10 19.22 -6.39 11.07
C PHE A 10 19.33 -7.66 11.90
N VAL A 11 18.58 -8.69 11.51
CA VAL A 11 18.53 -9.98 12.21
C VAL A 11 18.72 -11.11 11.21
N ASP A 12 19.82 -11.85 11.32
CA ASP A 12 20.13 -12.97 10.45
C ASP A 12 21.02 -13.95 11.21
N ARG A 13 20.71 -15.27 11.14
CA ARG A 13 21.52 -16.31 11.78
C ARG A 13 22.92 -16.46 11.18
N ASP A 14 23.09 -16.03 9.93
CA ASP A 14 24.40 -16.10 9.25
C ASP A 14 25.15 -14.78 9.44
N ARG A 15 26.20 -14.85 10.26
CA ARG A 15 27.10 -13.73 10.52
C ARG A 15 27.74 -13.18 9.25
N ASN A 16 27.99 -14.02 8.24
CA ASN A 16 28.57 -13.54 6.98
C ASN A 16 27.60 -12.65 6.22
N VAL A 17 26.30 -12.93 6.28
CA VAL A 17 25.24 -12.08 5.71
C VAL A 17 25.21 -10.72 6.44
N LEU A 18 25.24 -10.73 7.78
CA LEU A 18 25.27 -9.50 8.59
C LEU A 18 26.52 -8.66 8.30
N ASP A 19 27.69 -9.29 8.20
CA ASP A 19 28.93 -8.60 7.87
C ASP A 19 28.94 -8.08 6.43
N GLY A 20 28.30 -8.80 5.49
CA GLY A 20 28.05 -8.35 4.13
C GLY A 20 27.18 -7.09 4.09
N LEU A 21 26.05 -7.11 4.81
CA LEU A 21 25.13 -5.98 4.94
C LEU A 21 25.82 -4.76 5.58
N ARG A 22 26.62 -5.00 6.63
CA ARG A 22 27.40 -3.94 7.31
C ARG A 22 28.39 -3.27 6.34
N ARG A 23 29.14 -4.07 5.56
CA ARG A 23 30.07 -3.54 4.54
C ARG A 23 29.34 -2.74 3.46
N LEU A 24 28.21 -3.29 3.00
CA LEU A 24 27.37 -2.68 2.00
C LEU A 24 26.89 -1.29 2.42
N ILE A 25 26.26 -1.18 3.60
CA ILE A 25 25.71 0.06 4.12
C ILE A 25 26.80 1.10 4.33
N ARG A 26 27.97 0.68 4.84
CA ARG A 26 29.14 1.57 4.98
C ARG A 26 29.65 2.08 3.64
N SER A 27 29.71 1.23 2.60
CA SER A 27 30.18 1.63 1.27
C SER A 27 29.28 2.67 0.61
N MET A 28 27.99 2.64 0.91
CA MET A 28 27.00 3.59 0.39
C MET A 28 26.93 4.90 1.18
N ARG A 29 27.72 5.05 2.24
CA ARG A 29 27.78 6.25 3.12
C ARG A 29 26.39 6.70 3.61
N LEU A 30 25.52 5.74 3.94
CA LEU A 30 24.19 6.04 4.44
C LEU A 30 24.27 6.59 5.87
N GLU A 31 23.49 7.61 6.13
CA GLU A 31 23.37 8.21 7.46
C GLU A 31 22.37 7.46 8.34
N TRP A 32 22.55 6.13 8.45
CA TRP A 32 21.75 5.27 9.29
C TRP A 32 22.53 4.85 10.54
N GLU A 33 21.84 4.71 11.63
CA GLU A 33 22.33 3.92 12.77
C GLU A 33 21.86 2.48 12.57
N THR A 34 22.79 1.52 12.62
CA THR A 34 22.49 0.12 12.29
C THR A 34 22.99 -0.83 13.35
N LEU A 35 22.10 -1.69 13.81
CA LEU A 35 22.41 -2.77 14.75
C LEU A 35 22.22 -4.11 14.06
N TYR A 36 23.02 -5.09 14.46
CA TYR A 36 23.09 -6.41 13.85
C TYR A 36 23.11 -7.48 14.93
N VAL A 37 22.16 -8.41 14.89
CA VAL A 37 22.05 -9.49 15.86
C VAL A 37 21.75 -10.82 15.15
N GLU A 38 22.16 -11.92 15.78
CA GLU A 38 22.07 -13.25 15.19
C GLU A 38 20.80 -14.02 15.65
N THR A 39 20.15 -13.56 16.72
CA THR A 39 19.03 -14.27 17.33
C THR A 39 17.77 -13.42 17.52
N PRO A 40 16.58 -14.04 17.47
CA PRO A 40 15.33 -13.36 17.81
C PRO A 40 15.28 -12.82 19.23
N ALA A 41 15.94 -13.49 20.19
CA ALA A 41 15.98 -13.06 21.59
C ALA A 41 16.73 -11.74 21.76
N GLU A 42 17.90 -11.60 21.14
CA GLU A 42 18.65 -10.34 21.12
C GLU A 42 17.84 -9.22 20.45
N ALA A 43 17.20 -9.52 19.32
CA ALA A 43 16.36 -8.57 18.62
C ALA A 43 15.22 -8.07 19.49
N THR A 44 14.54 -8.99 20.20
CA THR A 44 13.42 -8.65 21.09
C THR A 44 13.90 -7.77 22.27
N ALA A 45 15.06 -8.08 22.85
CA ALA A 45 15.63 -7.29 23.93
C ALA A 45 15.98 -5.87 23.47
N LEU A 46 16.54 -5.71 22.27
CA LEU A 46 16.85 -4.40 21.70
C LEU A 46 15.57 -3.61 21.39
N LEU A 47 14.56 -4.24 20.78
CA LEU A 47 13.28 -3.60 20.49
C LEU A 47 12.58 -3.07 21.75
N ALA A 48 12.70 -3.80 22.87
CA ALA A 48 12.15 -3.36 24.15
C ALA A 48 12.96 -2.22 24.80
N GLY A 49 14.26 -2.11 24.48
CA GLY A 49 15.18 -1.16 25.13
C GLY A 49 15.30 0.20 24.43
N GLN A 50 15.06 0.28 23.13
CA GLN A 50 15.21 1.52 22.37
C GLN A 50 14.33 1.55 21.11
N PRO A 51 14.00 2.74 20.58
CA PRO A 51 13.17 2.86 19.38
C PRO A 51 13.95 2.48 18.12
N PHE A 52 13.26 1.79 17.20
CA PHE A 52 13.74 1.46 15.85
C PHE A 52 12.79 2.01 14.79
N ASP A 53 13.34 2.36 13.64
CA ASP A 53 12.57 2.78 12.46
C ASP A 53 12.20 1.59 11.56
N ALA A 54 13.12 0.62 11.45
CA ALA A 54 12.87 -0.59 10.69
C ALA A 54 13.56 -1.81 11.28
N LEU A 55 12.91 -2.96 11.12
CA LEU A 55 13.45 -4.31 11.36
C LEU A 55 13.59 -4.99 10.00
N VAL A 56 14.77 -5.52 9.71
CA VAL A 56 15.05 -6.35 8.55
C VAL A 56 15.46 -7.73 9.06
N ALA A 57 14.60 -8.72 8.90
CA ALA A 57 14.80 -10.04 9.49
C ALA A 57 14.83 -11.16 8.45
N ASP A 58 15.70 -12.14 8.65
CA ASP A 58 15.62 -13.41 7.95
C ASP A 58 14.36 -14.18 8.38
N LEU A 59 13.75 -14.94 7.46
CA LEU A 59 12.65 -15.85 7.81
C LEU A 59 13.14 -17.07 8.61
N ASN A 60 14.33 -17.53 8.34
CA ASN A 60 14.88 -18.76 8.90
C ASN A 60 15.77 -18.46 10.13
N LEU A 61 15.14 -18.13 11.26
CA LEU A 61 15.78 -17.77 12.54
C LEU A 61 15.46 -18.81 13.63
N PRO A 62 16.26 -19.88 13.81
CA PRO A 62 16.03 -20.82 14.90
C PRO A 62 16.36 -20.20 16.29
N PRO A 63 15.78 -20.68 17.40
CA PRO A 63 14.81 -21.79 17.49
C PRO A 63 13.37 -21.40 17.16
N VAL A 64 13.13 -20.10 16.95
CA VAL A 64 11.83 -19.54 16.63
C VAL A 64 11.95 -18.92 15.25
N TYR A 65 11.10 -19.32 14.31
CA TYR A 65 11.11 -18.78 12.95
C TYR A 65 10.97 -17.25 12.94
N GLY A 66 11.65 -16.58 12.00
CA GLY A 66 11.62 -15.11 11.86
C GLY A 66 10.22 -14.53 11.76
N GLY A 67 9.25 -15.29 11.27
CA GLY A 67 7.83 -14.93 11.28
C GLY A 67 7.30 -14.62 12.69
N HIS A 68 7.75 -15.33 13.73
CA HIS A 68 7.37 -15.02 15.12
C HIS A 68 7.96 -13.69 15.60
N LEU A 69 9.19 -13.36 15.21
CA LEU A 69 9.79 -12.06 15.52
C LEU A 69 9.01 -10.92 14.84
N LEU A 70 8.56 -11.12 13.60
CA LEU A 70 7.73 -10.14 12.89
C LEU A 70 6.37 -9.96 13.55
N VAL A 71 5.73 -11.06 13.99
CA VAL A 71 4.45 -11.03 14.73
C VAL A 71 4.64 -10.35 16.08
N TYR A 72 5.71 -10.67 16.81
CA TYR A 72 6.05 -9.99 18.06
C TYR A 72 6.21 -8.47 17.83
N THR A 73 6.99 -8.08 16.80
CA THR A 73 7.23 -6.68 16.49
C THR A 73 5.93 -5.97 16.10
N ARG A 74 5.06 -6.61 15.31
CA ARG A 74 3.74 -6.05 14.99
C ARG A 74 2.90 -5.77 16.24
N ASN A 75 2.89 -6.70 17.19
CA ASN A 75 2.01 -6.64 18.35
C ASN A 75 2.54 -5.66 19.43
N HIS A 76 3.85 -5.50 19.57
CA HIS A 76 4.47 -4.70 20.65
C HIS A 76 5.10 -3.39 20.14
N HIS A 77 5.54 -3.37 18.88
CA HIS A 77 6.19 -2.23 18.22
C HIS A 77 5.61 -2.01 16.81
N PRO A 78 4.29 -1.81 16.69
CA PRO A 78 3.61 -1.74 15.38
C PRO A 78 4.13 -0.60 14.49
N GLU A 79 4.70 0.44 15.09
CA GLU A 79 5.32 1.55 14.39
C GLU A 79 6.61 1.19 13.67
N VAL A 80 7.25 0.07 13.98
CA VAL A 80 8.48 -0.38 13.33
C VAL A 80 8.17 -0.99 11.98
N ALA A 81 8.80 -0.49 10.92
CA ALA A 81 8.68 -1.08 9.59
C ALA A 81 9.32 -2.48 9.58
N ARG A 82 8.60 -3.48 9.09
CA ARG A 82 9.02 -4.89 9.10
C ARG A 82 9.30 -5.38 7.70
N LEU A 83 10.57 -5.62 7.39
CA LEU A 83 11.05 -6.14 6.12
C LEU A 83 11.63 -7.55 6.34
N VAL A 84 11.41 -8.42 5.38
CA VAL A 84 11.93 -9.78 5.37
C VAL A 84 13.04 -9.89 4.33
N LEU A 85 14.15 -10.52 4.69
CA LEU A 85 15.15 -11.04 3.75
C LEU A 85 15.02 -12.56 3.71
N SER A 86 14.68 -13.16 2.56
CA SER A 86 14.48 -14.59 2.41
C SER A 86 15.29 -15.13 1.25
N ALA A 87 15.87 -16.34 1.41
CA ALA A 87 16.50 -17.05 0.31
C ALA A 87 15.44 -17.78 -0.54
N GLU A 88 15.67 -17.90 -1.86
CA GLU A 88 14.79 -18.67 -2.77
C GLU A 88 14.60 -20.13 -2.35
N ALA A 89 15.54 -20.69 -1.58
CA ALA A 89 15.50 -22.05 -1.10
C ALA A 89 14.61 -22.26 0.13
N ASP A 90 14.13 -21.21 0.78
CA ASP A 90 13.18 -21.27 1.89
C ASP A 90 11.74 -21.51 1.37
N ASN A 91 11.60 -22.47 0.44
CA ASN A 91 10.35 -22.89 -0.21
C ASN A 91 9.33 -23.58 0.75
N GLU A 92 9.46 -23.37 2.05
CA GLU A 92 8.38 -23.72 2.97
C GLU A 92 7.28 -22.67 2.82
N SER A 93 6.35 -22.94 1.90
CA SER A 93 5.16 -22.12 1.63
C SER A 93 4.47 -21.64 2.92
N ASP A 94 4.48 -22.46 3.96
CA ASP A 94 3.86 -22.17 5.25
C ASP A 94 4.56 -21.04 6.03
N LEU A 95 5.89 -20.96 5.97
CA LEU A 95 6.64 -19.88 6.65
C LEU A 95 6.42 -18.53 5.97
N LEU A 96 6.43 -18.52 4.63
CA LEU A 96 6.11 -17.33 3.87
C LEU A 96 4.68 -16.87 4.17
N LEU A 97 3.72 -17.80 4.18
CA LEU A 97 2.31 -17.51 4.43
C LEU A 97 2.08 -16.94 5.84
N GLN A 98 2.72 -17.48 6.88
CA GLN A 98 2.62 -16.96 8.25
C GLN A 98 3.22 -15.57 8.39
N SER A 99 4.32 -15.28 7.68
CA SER A 99 4.98 -13.97 7.74
C SER A 99 4.25 -12.87 6.94
N THR A 100 3.39 -13.25 5.96
CA THR A 100 2.66 -12.26 5.12
C THR A 100 1.76 -11.33 5.89
N GLN A 101 1.21 -11.78 7.03
CA GLN A 101 0.37 -10.95 7.88
C GLN A 101 1.16 -9.93 8.72
N ALA A 102 2.44 -10.19 8.97
CA ALA A 102 3.26 -9.38 9.86
C ALA A 102 4.30 -8.54 9.11
N ALA A 103 4.79 -8.99 7.96
CA ALA A 103 5.75 -8.25 7.16
C ALA A 103 5.08 -7.17 6.31
N HIS A 104 5.76 -6.04 6.18
CA HIS A 104 5.36 -4.99 5.24
C HIS A 104 5.94 -5.24 3.84
N GLN A 105 7.17 -5.76 3.75
CA GLN A 105 7.82 -6.04 2.47
C GLN A 105 8.76 -7.23 2.57
N PHE A 106 8.91 -7.96 1.45
CA PHE A 106 9.82 -9.08 1.28
C PHE A 106 10.93 -8.74 0.30
N LEU A 107 12.16 -9.15 0.61
CA LEU A 107 13.35 -8.96 -0.21
C LEU A 107 14.08 -10.30 -0.37
N ALA A 108 14.41 -10.68 -1.61
CA ALA A 108 15.12 -11.94 -1.87
C ALA A 108 16.61 -11.83 -1.53
N LYS A 109 17.21 -12.93 -1.07
CA LYS A 109 18.65 -13.10 -1.00
C LYS A 109 19.15 -13.83 -2.26
N PRO A 110 20.22 -13.36 -2.92
CA PRO A 110 20.99 -12.16 -2.62
C PRO A 110 20.24 -10.87 -2.99
N CYS A 111 20.12 -9.93 -2.04
CA CYS A 111 19.46 -8.65 -2.27
C CYS A 111 20.42 -7.65 -2.93
N GLN A 112 19.96 -6.98 -4.00
CA GLN A 112 20.71 -5.87 -4.55
C GLN A 112 20.71 -4.70 -3.56
N ALA A 113 21.88 -4.08 -3.36
CA ALA A 113 22.06 -2.94 -2.46
C ALA A 113 21.03 -1.83 -2.67
N ALA A 114 20.80 -1.44 -3.91
CA ALA A 114 19.86 -0.39 -4.27
C ALA A 114 18.41 -0.74 -3.88
N GLN A 115 18.02 -1.99 -4.03
CA GLN A 115 16.67 -2.46 -3.65
C GLN A 115 16.45 -2.42 -2.13
N LEU A 116 17.41 -2.92 -1.36
CA LEU A 116 17.36 -2.89 0.11
C LEU A 116 17.28 -1.44 0.62
N VAL A 117 18.15 -0.58 0.13
CA VAL A 117 18.21 0.82 0.52
C VAL A 117 16.93 1.56 0.12
N ALA A 118 16.43 1.33 -1.08
CA ALA A 118 15.18 1.94 -1.53
C ALA A 118 13.98 1.48 -0.68
N ALA A 119 13.91 0.20 -0.31
CA ALA A 119 12.85 -0.34 0.54
C ALA A 119 12.87 0.29 1.94
N ILE A 120 14.05 0.33 2.59
CA ILE A 120 14.22 0.92 3.91
C ILE A 120 13.95 2.43 3.88
N ASN A 121 14.51 3.17 2.91
CA ASN A 121 14.29 4.61 2.78
C ASN A 121 12.82 4.97 2.58
N ARG A 122 12.08 4.20 1.76
CA ARG A 122 10.64 4.37 1.62
C ARG A 122 9.91 4.19 2.95
N ALA A 123 10.18 3.08 3.64
CA ALA A 123 9.55 2.78 4.91
C ALA A 123 9.81 3.87 5.97
N VAL A 124 11.06 4.34 6.06
CA VAL A 124 11.48 5.37 7.01
C VAL A 124 11.05 6.78 6.59
N GLY A 125 11.18 7.11 5.30
CA GLY A 125 10.86 8.43 4.75
C GLY A 125 9.39 8.79 4.96
N LEU A 126 8.51 7.86 4.65
CA LEU A 126 7.07 8.04 4.80
C LEU A 126 6.63 8.08 6.27
N ARG A 127 7.30 7.32 7.16
CA ARG A 127 7.08 7.41 8.61
C ARG A 127 7.32 8.84 9.13
N ARG A 128 8.30 9.56 8.58
CA ARG A 128 8.59 10.95 8.96
C ARG A 128 7.51 11.94 8.54
N LEU A 129 6.72 11.62 7.51
CA LEU A 129 5.56 12.41 7.10
C LEU A 129 4.41 12.28 8.10
N LEU A 130 4.27 11.13 8.73
CA LEU A 130 3.27 10.87 9.76
C LEU A 130 3.80 11.32 11.12
N LYS A 131 3.58 12.58 11.46
CA LYS A 131 4.13 13.21 12.69
C LYS A 131 3.53 12.69 13.99
N ARG A 132 2.49 11.83 13.95
CA ARG A 132 1.79 11.31 15.13
C ARG A 132 2.12 9.84 15.36
N PRO A 133 2.80 9.49 16.47
CA PRO A 133 3.15 8.11 16.80
C PRO A 133 1.93 7.18 16.90
N GLU A 134 0.78 7.71 17.33
CA GLU A 134 -0.46 6.97 17.48
C GLU A 134 -0.97 6.44 16.13
N LEU A 135 -0.90 7.26 15.07
CA LEU A 135 -1.29 6.83 13.71
C LEU A 135 -0.33 5.79 13.15
N LEU A 136 0.98 5.96 13.39
CA LEU A 136 1.98 4.96 13.00
C LEU A 136 1.73 3.60 13.64
N LYS A 137 1.40 3.58 14.94
CA LYS A 137 1.06 2.35 15.67
C LYS A 137 -0.17 1.68 15.08
N VAL A 138 -1.20 2.46 14.78
CA VAL A 138 -2.43 1.94 14.18
C VAL A 138 -2.15 1.35 12.81
N ILE A 139 -1.54 2.12 11.90
CA ILE A 139 -1.29 1.69 10.52
C ILE A 139 -0.36 0.47 10.49
N GLY A 140 0.73 0.52 11.27
CA GLY A 140 1.69 -0.58 11.35
C GLY A 140 1.13 -1.84 12.00
N GLY A 141 0.11 -1.73 12.84
CA GLY A 141 -0.54 -2.83 13.53
C GLY A 141 -1.60 -3.56 12.72
N ILE A 142 -2.07 -3.00 11.59
CA ILE A 142 -3.18 -3.57 10.81
C ILE A 142 -2.73 -4.88 10.13
N PRO A 143 -3.26 -6.04 10.56
CA PRO A 143 -2.90 -7.33 9.98
C PRO A 143 -3.63 -7.60 8.66
N HIS A 144 -4.84 -7.04 8.51
CA HIS A 144 -5.75 -7.33 7.41
C HIS A 144 -6.44 -6.06 6.93
N LEU A 145 -6.89 -6.08 5.67
CA LEU A 145 -7.82 -5.08 5.13
C LEU A 145 -9.21 -5.70 5.00
N PRO A 146 -10.27 -4.93 5.28
CA PRO A 146 -11.62 -5.41 5.05
C PRO A 146 -11.89 -5.55 3.56
N SER A 147 -12.56 -6.64 3.18
CA SER A 147 -13.04 -6.90 1.82
C SER A 147 -14.56 -6.91 1.79
N LEU A 148 -15.14 -6.61 0.64
CA LEU A 148 -16.59 -6.69 0.46
C LEU A 148 -17.09 -8.12 0.72
N PRO A 149 -18.05 -8.34 1.63
CA PRO A 149 -18.55 -9.67 1.95
C PRO A 149 -18.99 -10.50 0.74
N PRO A 150 -19.72 -9.95 -0.26
CA PRO A 150 -20.10 -10.70 -1.47
C PRO A 150 -18.89 -11.15 -2.29
N LEU A 151 -17.89 -10.28 -2.49
CA LEU A 151 -16.70 -10.60 -3.28
C LEU A 151 -15.79 -11.61 -2.57
N TYR A 152 -15.66 -11.52 -1.26
CA TYR A 152 -14.94 -12.53 -0.47
C TYR A 152 -15.60 -13.91 -0.60
N THR A 153 -16.94 -13.97 -0.47
CA THR A 153 -17.69 -15.21 -0.63
C THR A 153 -17.59 -15.77 -2.05
N GLU A 154 -17.64 -14.90 -3.07
CA GLU A 154 -17.46 -15.28 -4.49
C GLU A 154 -16.07 -15.88 -4.69
N LEU A 155 -15.01 -15.26 -4.14
CA LEU A 155 -13.64 -15.73 -4.23
C LEU A 155 -13.45 -17.11 -3.56
N VAL A 156 -13.97 -17.30 -2.36
CA VAL A 156 -13.88 -18.58 -1.65
C VAL A 156 -14.54 -19.71 -2.48
N ARG A 157 -15.75 -19.48 -2.99
CA ARG A 157 -16.43 -20.45 -3.84
C ARG A 157 -15.67 -20.75 -5.13
N ALA A 158 -15.09 -19.72 -5.75
CA ALA A 158 -14.26 -19.88 -6.95
C ALA A 158 -13.00 -20.74 -6.68
N LEU A 159 -12.36 -20.55 -5.53
CA LEU A 159 -11.17 -21.29 -5.13
C LEU A 159 -11.46 -22.75 -4.73
N GLU A 160 -12.66 -23.06 -4.27
CA GLU A 160 -13.11 -24.42 -3.94
C GLU A 160 -13.53 -25.23 -5.20
N SER A 161 -13.84 -24.54 -6.29
CA SER A 161 -14.29 -25.15 -7.53
C SER A 161 -13.11 -25.54 -8.42
N GLU A 162 -13.02 -26.81 -8.79
CA GLU A 162 -12.03 -27.31 -9.78
C GLU A 162 -12.25 -26.77 -11.22
N ARG A 163 -13.41 -26.19 -11.47
CA ARG A 163 -13.79 -25.65 -12.81
C ARG A 163 -13.43 -24.19 -12.99
N THR A 164 -13.06 -23.49 -11.94
CA THR A 164 -12.75 -22.05 -12.00
C THR A 164 -11.33 -21.84 -12.53
N SER A 165 -11.20 -21.06 -13.60
CA SER A 165 -9.89 -20.71 -14.16
C SER A 165 -9.18 -19.66 -13.28
N ILE A 166 -7.84 -19.60 -13.41
CA ILE A 166 -7.04 -18.57 -12.73
C ILE A 166 -7.43 -17.16 -13.16
N ASP A 167 -7.86 -16.97 -14.39
CA ASP A 167 -8.33 -15.69 -14.93
C ASP A 167 -9.64 -15.23 -14.27
N GLN A 168 -10.55 -16.16 -13.99
CA GLN A 168 -11.79 -15.88 -13.25
C GLN A 168 -11.49 -15.47 -11.81
N ILE A 169 -10.53 -16.15 -11.15
CA ILE A 169 -10.05 -15.78 -9.81
C ILE A 169 -9.46 -14.38 -9.83
N GLY A 170 -8.59 -14.08 -10.81
CA GLY A 170 -8.01 -12.76 -11.00
C GLY A 170 -9.05 -11.67 -11.21
N ALA A 171 -10.11 -11.97 -11.98
CA ALA A 171 -11.21 -11.03 -12.21
C ALA A 171 -12.01 -10.72 -10.93
N ILE A 172 -12.19 -11.70 -10.04
CA ILE A 172 -12.83 -11.47 -8.73
C ILE A 172 -11.94 -10.59 -7.86
N ILE A 173 -10.64 -10.92 -7.75
CA ILE A 173 -9.67 -10.15 -6.97
C ILE A 173 -9.60 -8.70 -7.45
N ALA A 174 -9.64 -8.47 -8.76
CA ALA A 174 -9.58 -7.14 -9.35
C ALA A 174 -10.78 -6.24 -9.02
N LYS A 175 -11.88 -6.80 -8.53
CA LYS A 175 -13.06 -6.03 -8.09
C LYS A 175 -12.93 -5.51 -6.65
N ASP A 176 -11.95 -5.97 -5.87
CA ASP A 176 -11.81 -5.63 -4.45
C ASP A 176 -10.47 -4.96 -4.18
N VAL A 177 -10.52 -3.76 -3.56
CA VAL A 177 -9.34 -2.93 -3.25
C VAL A 177 -8.36 -3.67 -2.33
N SER A 178 -8.89 -4.30 -1.28
CA SER A 178 -8.07 -5.00 -0.28
C SER A 178 -7.41 -6.23 -0.86
N MET A 179 -8.17 -7.04 -1.63
CA MET A 179 -7.63 -8.22 -2.31
C MET A 179 -6.56 -7.82 -3.32
N THR A 180 -6.84 -6.82 -4.16
CA THR A 180 -5.87 -6.27 -5.12
C THR A 180 -4.60 -5.81 -4.43
N GLY A 181 -4.70 -5.02 -3.37
CA GLY A 181 -3.55 -4.52 -2.62
C GLY A 181 -2.68 -5.64 -2.06
N ARG A 182 -3.28 -6.65 -1.45
CA ARG A 182 -2.54 -7.79 -0.86
C ARG A 182 -1.90 -8.70 -1.90
N VAL A 183 -2.62 -9.01 -2.97
CA VAL A 183 -2.06 -9.83 -4.07
C VAL A 183 -0.89 -9.12 -4.74
N LEU A 184 -1.00 -7.79 -4.97
CA LEU A 184 0.08 -6.99 -5.53
C LEU A 184 1.25 -6.84 -4.55
N GLN A 185 1.02 -6.71 -3.25
CA GLN A 185 2.07 -6.72 -2.23
C GLN A 185 2.93 -7.98 -2.34
N LEU A 186 2.29 -9.15 -2.42
CA LEU A 186 2.98 -10.44 -2.50
C LEU A 186 3.77 -10.58 -3.79
N VAL A 187 3.12 -10.36 -4.94
CA VAL A 187 3.79 -10.57 -6.24
C VAL A 187 4.92 -9.57 -6.47
N ASN A 188 4.82 -8.36 -5.95
CA ASN A 188 5.88 -7.36 -6.00
C ASN A 188 6.92 -7.53 -4.90
N SER A 189 6.76 -8.51 -4.03
CA SER A 189 7.79 -8.89 -3.08
C SER A 189 9.00 -9.46 -3.84
N ALA A 190 10.18 -9.30 -3.27
CA ALA A 190 11.38 -9.82 -3.89
C ALA A 190 11.45 -11.36 -3.90
N PHE A 191 10.54 -12.04 -3.19
CA PHE A 191 10.37 -13.49 -3.27
C PHE A 191 10.13 -13.98 -4.71
N PHE A 192 9.37 -13.21 -5.51
CA PHE A 192 9.10 -13.56 -6.90
C PHE A 192 10.17 -13.05 -7.88
N GLY A 193 11.16 -12.26 -7.42
CA GLY A 193 12.31 -11.82 -8.21
C GLY A 193 11.97 -11.13 -9.53
N LEU A 194 10.79 -10.53 -9.65
CA LEU A 194 10.31 -9.98 -10.91
C LEU A 194 11.13 -8.77 -11.34
N PRO A 195 11.52 -8.69 -12.63
CA PRO A 195 12.34 -7.58 -13.16
C PRO A 195 11.61 -6.24 -13.20
N ARG A 196 10.26 -6.27 -13.12
CA ARG A 196 9.41 -5.07 -13.08
C ARG A 196 8.31 -5.22 -12.03
N ARG A 197 7.80 -4.08 -11.56
CA ARG A 197 6.63 -4.06 -10.69
C ARG A 197 5.37 -4.40 -11.47
N VAL A 198 4.54 -5.27 -10.89
CA VAL A 198 3.24 -5.67 -11.42
C VAL A 198 2.18 -4.72 -10.84
N THR A 199 1.33 -4.18 -11.71
CA THR A 199 0.23 -3.27 -11.35
C THR A 199 -1.14 -3.87 -11.67
N ASN A 200 -1.17 -4.92 -12.48
CA ASN A 200 -2.39 -5.60 -12.86
C ASN A 200 -2.68 -6.79 -11.93
N PRO A 201 -3.80 -6.79 -11.19
CA PRO A 201 -4.13 -7.86 -10.26
C PRO A 201 -4.39 -9.21 -10.96
N ALA A 202 -4.87 -9.24 -12.21
CA ALA A 202 -5.04 -10.48 -12.95
C ALA A 202 -3.68 -11.09 -13.31
N GLU A 203 -2.72 -10.30 -13.77
CA GLU A 203 -1.33 -10.75 -14.00
C GLU A 203 -0.70 -11.25 -12.70
N ALA A 204 -0.91 -10.53 -11.58
CA ALA A 204 -0.43 -10.94 -10.27
C ALA A 204 -0.98 -12.31 -9.85
N THR A 205 -2.27 -12.55 -10.09
CA THR A 205 -2.93 -13.81 -9.77
C THR A 205 -2.36 -14.95 -10.62
N GLN A 206 -2.10 -14.73 -11.91
CA GLN A 206 -1.45 -15.71 -12.78
C GLN A 206 -0.04 -16.05 -12.31
N LEU A 207 0.75 -15.06 -11.88
CA LEU A 207 2.11 -15.26 -11.39
C LEU A 207 2.15 -16.02 -10.05
N LEU A 208 1.20 -15.76 -9.15
CA LEU A 208 1.10 -16.48 -7.88
C LEU A 208 0.58 -17.90 -8.05
N GLY A 209 -0.34 -18.11 -9.00
CA GLY A 209 -1.02 -19.38 -9.21
C GLY A 209 -2.14 -19.66 -8.20
N THR A 210 -3.05 -20.55 -8.59
CA THR A 210 -4.27 -20.86 -7.81
C THR A 210 -3.97 -21.40 -6.42
N ASN A 211 -2.95 -22.27 -6.28
CA ASN A 211 -2.63 -22.89 -5.00
C ASN A 211 -2.15 -21.88 -3.96
N VAL A 212 -1.29 -20.93 -4.36
CA VAL A 212 -0.83 -19.87 -3.47
C VAL A 212 -2.00 -18.95 -3.07
N ILE A 213 -2.82 -18.54 -4.03
CA ILE A 213 -4.03 -17.72 -3.73
C ILE A 213 -4.97 -18.49 -2.78
N LYS A 214 -5.21 -19.77 -3.03
CA LYS A 214 -6.05 -20.62 -2.18
C LYS A 214 -5.51 -20.69 -0.75
N SER A 215 -4.22 -20.90 -0.60
CA SER A 215 -3.56 -20.94 0.71
C SER A 215 -3.69 -19.61 1.44
N LEU A 216 -3.45 -18.50 0.75
CA LEU A 216 -3.57 -17.14 1.32
C LEU A 216 -4.99 -16.84 1.81
N VAL A 217 -6.01 -17.20 1.04
CA VAL A 217 -7.41 -16.88 1.36
C VAL A 217 -7.98 -17.83 2.40
N LEU A 218 -7.78 -19.14 2.26
CA LEU A 218 -8.46 -20.13 3.08
C LEU A 218 -7.69 -20.47 4.37
N TYR A 219 -6.36 -20.55 4.33
CA TYR A 219 -5.55 -20.98 5.48
C TYR A 219 -4.97 -19.80 6.27
N VAL A 220 -4.48 -18.77 5.59
CA VAL A 220 -3.87 -17.59 6.25
C VAL A 220 -4.93 -16.54 6.62
N LYS A 221 -6.15 -16.67 6.08
CA LYS A 221 -7.23 -15.69 6.26
C LYS A 221 -6.75 -14.27 5.98
N LEU A 222 -6.08 -14.10 4.83
CA LEU A 222 -5.48 -12.83 4.44
C LEU A 222 -6.50 -11.71 4.34
N PHE A 223 -7.73 -12.05 3.99
CA PHE A 223 -8.87 -11.14 3.90
C PHE A 223 -9.88 -11.48 5.00
N PHE A 224 -10.62 -10.48 5.43
CA PHE A 224 -11.76 -10.68 6.33
C PHE A 224 -12.91 -9.78 5.93
N THR A 225 -14.10 -10.15 6.32
CA THR A 225 -15.28 -9.30 6.16
C THR A 225 -15.43 -8.42 7.39
N ALA A 226 -15.44 -7.09 7.20
CA ALA A 226 -15.75 -6.18 8.29
C ALA A 226 -17.28 -6.07 8.48
N PRO A 227 -17.77 -5.85 9.69
CA PRO A 227 -19.14 -5.47 9.90
C PRO A 227 -19.44 -4.11 9.22
N ASP A 228 -20.70 -3.91 8.81
CA ASP A 228 -21.13 -2.65 8.20
C ASP A 228 -20.81 -1.46 9.11
N SER A 229 -20.16 -0.45 8.54
CA SER A 229 -19.90 0.80 9.26
C SER A 229 -21.17 1.65 9.31
N PRO A 230 -21.58 2.16 10.47
CA PRO A 230 -22.82 2.93 10.60
C PRO A 230 -22.70 4.38 10.09
N LEU A 231 -21.63 4.73 9.34
CA LEU A 231 -21.34 6.10 8.94
C LEU A 231 -21.92 6.42 7.56
N PRO A 232 -22.91 7.33 7.45
CA PRO A 232 -23.43 7.78 6.16
C PRO A 232 -22.33 8.42 5.30
N GLY A 233 -22.24 8.02 4.03
CA GLY A 233 -21.25 8.52 3.07
C GLY A 233 -19.85 7.91 3.20
N LEU A 234 -19.67 6.93 4.12
CA LEU A 234 -18.40 6.25 4.37
C LEU A 234 -18.59 4.76 4.62
N SER A 235 -19.65 4.16 4.03
CA SER A 235 -19.80 2.70 4.07
C SER A 235 -18.75 2.03 3.19
N LEU A 236 -18.46 0.77 3.48
CA LEU A 236 -17.54 -0.01 2.63
C LEU A 236 -18.00 -0.02 1.18
N ASP A 237 -19.30 -0.27 0.92
CA ASP A 237 -19.86 -0.30 -0.42
C ASP A 237 -19.66 1.02 -1.18
N GLU A 238 -19.85 2.17 -0.51
CA GLU A 238 -19.63 3.49 -1.11
C GLU A 238 -18.16 3.72 -1.46
N ILE A 239 -17.23 3.39 -0.56
CA ILE A 239 -15.79 3.51 -0.81
C ILE A 239 -15.37 2.63 -1.99
N TRP A 240 -15.86 1.37 -2.05
CA TRP A 240 -15.56 0.46 -3.16
C TRP A 240 -16.13 0.93 -4.49
N ALA A 241 -17.40 1.36 -4.50
CA ALA A 241 -18.04 1.87 -5.70
C ALA A 241 -17.31 3.12 -6.24
N HIS A 242 -16.97 4.05 -5.34
CA HIS A 242 -16.22 5.25 -5.68
C HIS A 242 -14.82 4.92 -6.23
N SER A 243 -14.06 4.07 -5.55
CA SER A 243 -12.73 3.63 -5.97
C SER A 243 -12.74 2.91 -7.32
N SER A 244 -13.73 2.04 -7.54
CA SER A 244 -13.91 1.36 -8.83
C SER A 244 -14.17 2.35 -9.97
N GLN A 245 -15.05 3.33 -9.77
CA GLN A 245 -15.31 4.37 -10.75
C GLN A 245 -14.07 5.24 -10.99
N ALA A 246 -13.40 5.70 -9.93
CA ALA A 246 -12.18 6.50 -10.03
C ALA A 246 -11.09 5.77 -10.85
N SER A 247 -10.97 4.45 -10.71
CA SER A 247 -10.00 3.64 -11.46
C SER A 247 -10.25 3.68 -12.98
N VAL A 248 -11.51 3.54 -13.37
CA VAL A 248 -11.91 3.57 -14.79
C VAL A 248 -11.71 4.95 -15.38
N LEU A 249 -12.09 6.01 -14.64
CA LEU A 249 -11.97 7.39 -15.10
C LEU A 249 -10.51 7.83 -15.21
N ALA A 250 -9.67 7.51 -14.23
CA ALA A 250 -8.24 7.83 -14.30
C ALA A 250 -7.56 7.18 -15.50
N ARG A 251 -7.88 5.92 -15.81
CA ARG A 251 -7.43 5.24 -17.03
C ARG A 251 -7.92 5.93 -18.29
N ALA A 252 -9.19 6.36 -18.32
CA ALA A 252 -9.78 7.03 -19.48
C ALA A 252 -9.08 8.36 -19.77
N ILE A 253 -8.74 9.15 -18.74
CA ILE A 253 -7.98 10.40 -18.87
C ILE A 253 -6.63 10.13 -19.52
N VAL A 254 -5.87 9.14 -19.03
CA VAL A 254 -4.55 8.80 -19.60
C VAL A 254 -4.67 8.36 -21.06
N ARG A 255 -5.71 7.56 -21.39
CA ARG A 255 -5.96 7.13 -22.77
C ARG A 255 -6.35 8.28 -23.70
N ALA A 256 -7.14 9.25 -23.23
CA ALA A 256 -7.50 10.45 -23.99
C ALA A 256 -6.26 11.30 -24.36
N GLU A 257 -5.22 11.24 -23.54
CA GLU A 257 -3.93 11.89 -23.79
C GLU A 257 -2.93 10.99 -24.56
N LYS A 258 -3.36 9.82 -25.01
CA LYS A 258 -2.50 8.83 -25.69
C LYS A 258 -1.28 8.44 -24.84
N GLY A 259 -1.44 8.44 -23.51
CA GLY A 259 -0.43 8.00 -22.56
C GLY A 259 -0.08 6.54 -22.75
N SER A 260 1.07 6.11 -22.25
CA SER A 260 1.52 4.73 -22.36
C SER A 260 0.57 3.75 -21.67
N GLY A 261 0.52 2.51 -22.14
CA GLY A 261 -0.26 1.45 -21.50
C GLY A 261 0.09 1.29 -20.02
N ARG A 262 1.38 1.37 -19.68
CA ARG A 262 1.86 1.33 -18.30
C ARG A 262 1.31 2.49 -17.46
N MET A 263 1.36 3.72 -17.96
CA MET A 263 0.78 4.87 -17.25
C MET A 263 -0.73 4.69 -17.04
N ALA A 264 -1.43 4.14 -18.01
CA ALA A 264 -2.87 3.90 -17.91
C ALA A 264 -3.20 2.83 -16.83
N GLU A 265 -2.38 1.79 -16.71
CA GLU A 265 -2.50 0.78 -15.65
C GLU A 265 -2.15 1.36 -14.27
N GLU A 266 -1.09 2.15 -14.18
CA GLU A 266 -0.69 2.82 -12.93
C GLU A 266 -1.76 3.83 -12.47
N ALA A 267 -2.36 4.59 -13.38
CA ALA A 267 -3.47 5.49 -13.08
C ALA A 267 -4.73 4.74 -12.65
N MET A 268 -5.04 3.64 -13.32
CA MET A 268 -6.15 2.76 -12.94
C MET A 268 -5.96 2.21 -11.53
N LEU A 269 -4.77 1.68 -11.22
CA LEU A 269 -4.47 1.17 -9.89
C LEU A 269 -4.47 2.28 -8.83
N GLY A 270 -3.90 3.45 -9.15
CA GLY A 270 -3.94 4.63 -8.28
C GLY A 270 -5.38 5.05 -7.96
N GLY A 271 -6.26 5.10 -8.98
CA GLY A 271 -7.69 5.37 -8.80
C GLY A 271 -8.40 4.31 -7.96
N MET A 272 -8.04 3.02 -8.13
CA MET A 272 -8.58 1.94 -7.29
C MET A 272 -8.19 2.07 -5.82
N MET A 273 -6.96 2.52 -5.56
CA MET A 273 -6.37 2.54 -4.22
C MET A 273 -6.43 3.90 -3.53
N HIS A 274 -6.88 4.97 -4.18
CA HIS A 274 -6.72 6.33 -3.66
C HIS A 274 -7.33 6.53 -2.27
N ASP A 275 -8.42 5.85 -2.00
CA ASP A 275 -9.17 5.91 -0.74
C ASP A 275 -8.87 4.76 0.24
N ILE A 276 -7.83 3.95 -0.01
CA ILE A 276 -7.47 2.82 0.87
C ILE A 276 -7.22 3.27 2.32
N GLY A 277 -6.76 4.49 2.53
CA GLY A 277 -6.58 5.06 3.86
C GLY A 277 -7.89 5.26 4.61
N LYS A 278 -9.02 5.51 3.95
CA LYS A 278 -10.34 5.57 4.59
C LYS A 278 -10.69 4.21 5.21
N LEU A 279 -10.43 3.11 4.49
CA LEU A 279 -10.67 1.75 4.98
C LEU A 279 -9.92 1.46 6.28
N LEU A 280 -8.72 2.00 6.42
CA LEU A 280 -7.89 1.83 7.62
C LEU A 280 -8.43 2.60 8.82
N MET A 281 -9.08 3.74 8.57
CA MET A 281 -9.45 4.71 9.59
C MET A 281 -10.89 4.55 10.08
N LEU A 282 -11.77 3.89 9.30
CA LEU A 282 -13.20 3.76 9.63
C LEU A 282 -13.46 3.15 11.00
N ASP A 283 -12.70 2.13 11.37
CA ASP A 283 -12.88 1.40 12.63
C ASP A 283 -12.08 2.00 13.81
N ILE A 284 -11.51 3.21 13.63
CA ILE A 284 -10.73 3.87 14.67
C ILE A 284 -11.53 5.05 15.26
N PRO A 285 -12.24 4.85 16.38
CA PRO A 285 -13.06 5.92 16.96
C PRO A 285 -12.25 7.15 17.35
N ALA A 286 -10.99 6.98 17.76
CA ALA A 286 -10.09 8.05 18.11
C ALA A 286 -9.72 8.93 16.89
N TYR A 287 -9.82 8.39 15.68
CA TYR A 287 -9.65 9.13 14.43
C TYR A 287 -10.99 9.69 13.94
N MET A 288 -12.00 8.86 13.82
CA MET A 288 -13.25 9.24 13.15
C MET A 288 -14.08 10.27 13.92
N ARG A 289 -14.19 10.16 15.25
CA ARG A 289 -14.99 11.12 16.03
C ARG A 289 -14.56 12.58 15.92
N PRO A 290 -13.27 12.94 16.01
CA PRO A 290 -12.80 14.31 15.76
C PRO A 290 -13.09 14.79 14.33
N VAL A 291 -12.82 13.94 13.32
CA VAL A 291 -13.08 14.26 11.91
C VAL A 291 -14.55 14.56 11.67
N GLN A 292 -15.45 13.71 12.16
CA GLN A 292 -16.91 13.91 12.05
C GLN A 292 -17.37 15.23 12.66
N ARG A 293 -16.85 15.62 13.84
CA ARG A 293 -17.16 16.92 14.45
C ARG A 293 -16.76 18.10 13.54
N ARG A 294 -15.62 17.99 12.87
CA ARG A 294 -15.15 19.02 11.92
C ARG A 294 -16.00 19.05 10.66
N MET A 295 -16.42 17.90 10.15
CA MET A 295 -17.33 17.83 9.00
C MET A 295 -18.68 18.43 9.33
N ALA A 296 -19.23 18.14 10.52
CA ALA A 296 -20.46 18.77 11.00
C ALA A 296 -20.36 20.31 11.13
N ALA A 297 -19.14 20.84 11.27
CA ALA A 297 -18.83 22.27 11.24
C ALA A 297 -18.54 22.80 9.81
N GLY A 298 -18.88 22.06 8.76
CA GLY A 298 -18.79 22.47 7.36
C GLY A 298 -17.43 22.26 6.68
N LYS A 299 -16.52 21.48 7.29
CA LYS A 299 -15.26 21.10 6.63
C LYS A 299 -15.47 19.93 5.69
N THR A 300 -14.72 19.90 4.56
CA THR A 300 -14.59 18.68 3.74
C THR A 300 -13.90 17.58 4.55
N PHE A 301 -14.06 16.34 4.12
CA PHE A 301 -13.43 15.20 4.83
C PHE A 301 -11.89 15.38 4.93
N PRO A 302 -11.15 15.64 3.82
CA PRO A 302 -9.70 15.86 3.89
C PRO A 302 -9.30 17.07 4.75
N ASP A 303 -10.05 18.19 4.68
CA ASP A 303 -9.75 19.37 5.49
C ASP A 303 -10.00 19.16 6.99
N ALA A 304 -11.00 18.33 7.32
CA ALA A 304 -11.27 17.92 8.68
C ALA A 304 -10.12 17.06 9.25
N GLU A 305 -9.60 16.13 8.44
CA GLU A 305 -8.45 15.30 8.78
C GLU A 305 -7.19 16.15 9.00
N TYR A 306 -6.87 17.05 8.06
CA TYR A 306 -5.71 17.94 8.20
C TYR A 306 -5.80 18.86 9.42
N ALA A 307 -7.00 19.41 9.69
CA ALA A 307 -7.20 20.29 10.83
C ALA A 307 -7.02 19.58 12.17
N GLU A 308 -7.32 18.28 12.22
CA GLU A 308 -7.25 17.49 13.45
C GLU A 308 -5.91 16.76 13.60
N PHE A 309 -5.39 16.17 12.51
CA PHE A 309 -4.25 15.26 12.56
C PHE A 309 -3.02 15.74 11.79
N SER A 310 -3.13 16.83 11.01
CA SER A 310 -2.07 17.31 10.10
C SER A 310 -1.68 16.28 9.02
N VAL A 311 -2.54 15.30 8.79
CA VAL A 311 -2.41 14.24 7.78
C VAL A 311 -3.81 13.81 7.34
N SER A 312 -3.95 13.31 6.12
CA SER A 312 -5.21 12.79 5.58
C SER A 312 -5.13 11.30 5.28
N HIS A 313 -6.28 10.67 5.01
CA HIS A 313 -6.36 9.30 4.51
C HIS A 313 -5.51 9.09 3.26
N ALA A 314 -5.35 10.09 2.41
CA ALA A 314 -4.53 10.01 1.21
C ALA A 314 -3.05 9.70 1.54
N GLU A 315 -2.46 10.45 2.45
CA GLU A 315 -1.07 10.24 2.87
C GLU A 315 -0.93 8.95 3.68
N ILE A 316 -1.93 8.59 4.48
CA ILE A 316 -1.98 7.32 5.22
C ILE A 316 -2.02 6.13 4.23
N GLY A 317 -2.89 6.20 3.22
CA GLY A 317 -2.98 5.19 2.17
C GLY A 317 -1.69 5.08 1.36
N GLY A 318 -1.12 6.20 0.94
CA GLY A 318 0.17 6.25 0.26
C GLY A 318 1.30 5.62 1.09
N TYR A 319 1.35 5.92 2.41
CA TYR A 319 2.30 5.29 3.32
C TYR A 319 2.17 3.76 3.34
N LEU A 320 0.94 3.24 3.44
CA LEU A 320 0.69 1.81 3.42
C LEU A 320 1.17 1.17 2.11
N LEU A 321 0.80 1.76 0.96
CA LEU A 321 1.17 1.21 -0.35
C LEU A 321 2.69 1.24 -0.59
N ALA A 322 3.37 2.26 -0.07
CA ALA A 322 4.83 2.33 -0.12
C ALA A 322 5.48 1.27 0.76
N LEU A 323 4.96 1.02 1.98
CA LEU A 323 5.40 -0.10 2.82
C LEU A 323 5.24 -1.44 2.10
N TRP A 324 4.19 -1.59 1.30
CA TRP A 324 3.94 -2.80 0.51
C TRP A 324 4.78 -2.87 -0.78
N GLY A 325 5.57 -1.85 -1.07
CA GLY A 325 6.48 -1.83 -2.22
C GLY A 325 5.77 -1.65 -3.56
N LEU A 326 4.60 -1.01 -3.60
CA LEU A 326 3.96 -0.64 -4.86
C LEU A 326 4.79 0.40 -5.62
N PRO A 327 4.55 0.60 -6.94
CA PRO A 327 5.26 1.59 -7.74
C PRO A 327 5.13 3.00 -7.16
N ASP A 328 6.22 3.78 -7.19
CA ASP A 328 6.27 5.12 -6.63
C ASP A 328 5.22 6.04 -7.28
N THR A 329 4.95 5.89 -8.59
CA THR A 329 3.89 6.63 -9.31
C THR A 329 2.48 6.38 -8.78
N VAL A 330 2.20 5.14 -8.34
CA VAL A 330 0.92 4.77 -7.71
C VAL A 330 0.85 5.32 -6.30
N VAL A 331 1.94 5.22 -5.54
CA VAL A 331 2.04 5.78 -4.18
C VAL A 331 1.82 7.29 -4.21
N GLU A 332 2.47 8.00 -5.15
CA GLU A 332 2.30 9.42 -5.35
C GLU A 332 0.86 9.79 -5.73
N ALA A 333 0.26 9.01 -6.64
CA ALA A 333 -1.13 9.21 -7.05
C ALA A 333 -2.09 9.10 -5.85
N VAL A 334 -1.89 8.11 -4.98
CA VAL A 334 -2.70 7.92 -3.78
C VAL A 334 -2.43 9.02 -2.74
N ALA A 335 -1.15 9.27 -2.41
CA ALA A 335 -0.80 10.22 -1.36
C ALA A 335 -1.17 11.68 -1.70
N GLY A 336 -1.18 12.03 -3.00
CA GLY A 336 -1.34 13.40 -3.48
C GLY A 336 -2.71 13.73 -4.08
N HIS A 337 -3.64 12.78 -4.20
CA HIS A 337 -4.85 12.98 -5.00
C HIS A 337 -5.75 14.16 -4.58
N HIS A 338 -5.70 14.62 -3.34
CA HIS A 338 -6.37 15.84 -2.92
C HIS A 338 -5.53 17.10 -3.10
N ARG A 339 -4.20 17.01 -3.11
CA ARG A 339 -3.27 18.15 -3.14
C ARG A 339 -2.07 17.88 -4.06
N PRO A 340 -2.30 17.69 -5.37
CA PRO A 340 -1.25 17.32 -6.32
C PRO A 340 -0.14 18.38 -6.44
N ALA A 341 -0.42 19.65 -6.17
CA ALA A 341 0.57 20.73 -6.21
C ALA A 341 1.72 20.56 -5.19
N ARG A 342 1.56 19.73 -4.17
CA ARG A 342 2.65 19.40 -3.24
C ARG A 342 3.73 18.50 -3.86
N GLN A 343 3.44 17.89 -4.99
CA GLN A 343 4.34 17.04 -5.75
C GLN A 343 4.55 17.67 -7.13
N ALA A 344 5.77 18.11 -7.43
CA ALA A 344 6.06 18.78 -8.70
C ALA A 344 5.82 17.82 -9.87
N GLN A 345 4.87 18.18 -10.75
CA GLN A 345 4.55 17.44 -11.96
C GLN A 345 4.82 18.33 -13.17
N ALA A 346 5.66 17.86 -14.09
CA ALA A 346 5.99 18.60 -15.32
C ALA A 346 5.14 18.16 -16.53
N THR A 347 4.42 17.03 -16.41
CA THR A 347 3.63 16.42 -17.47
C THR A 347 2.43 15.69 -16.87
N LEU A 348 1.54 15.15 -17.72
CA LEU A 348 0.51 14.24 -17.26
C LEU A 348 1.13 13.06 -16.52
N SER A 349 0.56 12.73 -15.38
CA SER A 349 0.98 11.61 -14.52
C SER A 349 -0.23 10.87 -13.96
N PRO A 350 -0.06 9.67 -13.40
CA PRO A 350 -1.12 8.98 -12.67
C PRO A 350 -1.73 9.85 -11.58
N LEU A 351 -0.93 10.67 -10.89
CA LEU A 351 -1.42 11.60 -9.86
C LEU A 351 -2.43 12.60 -10.39
N ILE A 352 -2.11 13.30 -11.51
CA ILE A 352 -3.04 14.27 -12.12
C ILE A 352 -4.31 13.55 -12.59
N ALA A 353 -4.18 12.37 -13.20
CA ALA A 353 -5.32 11.61 -13.69
C ALA A 353 -6.26 11.18 -12.54
N VAL A 354 -5.72 10.68 -11.44
CA VAL A 354 -6.50 10.29 -10.25
C VAL A 354 -7.15 11.50 -9.59
N HIS A 355 -6.42 12.61 -9.45
CA HIS A 355 -6.96 13.87 -8.92
C HIS A 355 -8.18 14.35 -9.70
N VAL A 356 -8.07 14.40 -11.04
CA VAL A 356 -9.17 14.83 -11.91
C VAL A 356 -10.35 13.85 -11.85
N ALA A 357 -10.08 12.54 -11.85
CA ALA A 357 -11.12 11.51 -11.74
C ALA A 357 -11.89 11.63 -10.42
N ASN A 358 -11.19 11.77 -9.30
CA ASN A 358 -11.79 11.94 -7.98
C ASN A 358 -12.64 13.23 -7.91
N ALA A 359 -12.08 14.37 -8.30
CA ALA A 359 -12.80 15.64 -8.30
C ALA A 359 -14.05 15.62 -9.19
N PHE A 360 -13.98 14.92 -10.34
CA PHE A 360 -15.13 14.71 -11.21
C PHE A 360 -16.23 13.87 -10.55
N LEU A 361 -15.88 12.81 -9.84
CA LEU A 361 -16.86 11.97 -9.13
C LEU A 361 -17.53 12.71 -7.97
N GLU A 362 -16.79 13.57 -7.27
CA GLU A 362 -17.34 14.41 -6.20
C GLU A 362 -18.29 15.47 -6.74
N HIS A 363 -17.94 16.14 -7.84
CA HIS A 363 -18.71 17.22 -8.45
C HIS A 363 -18.65 17.18 -9.99
N PRO A 364 -19.49 16.35 -10.68
CA PRO A 364 -19.40 16.13 -12.13
C PRO A 364 -19.58 17.38 -12.99
N ASP A 365 -20.37 18.34 -12.52
CA ASP A 365 -20.65 19.57 -13.28
C ASP A 365 -19.61 20.67 -13.07
N ALA A 366 -18.96 20.69 -11.89
CA ALA A 366 -17.96 21.69 -11.52
C ALA A 366 -16.85 21.07 -10.65
N PRO A 367 -15.97 20.22 -11.22
CA PRO A 367 -14.90 19.57 -10.45
C PRO A 367 -13.96 20.57 -9.77
N ALA A 368 -13.73 20.39 -8.48
CA ALA A 368 -12.82 21.20 -7.68
C ALA A 368 -11.36 20.79 -7.93
N LEU A 369 -10.78 21.25 -9.04
CA LEU A 369 -9.41 20.90 -9.45
C LEU A 369 -8.37 21.81 -8.79
N ASP A 370 -7.26 21.21 -8.32
CA ASP A 370 -6.04 21.96 -7.99
C ASP A 370 -5.36 22.45 -9.28
N ARG A 371 -5.77 23.64 -9.71
CA ARG A 371 -5.25 24.25 -10.94
C ARG A 371 -3.76 24.50 -10.90
N THR A 372 -3.20 24.75 -9.72
CA THR A 372 -1.75 24.98 -9.58
C THR A 372 -0.91 23.85 -10.13
N ALA A 373 -1.32 22.60 -9.84
CA ALA A 373 -0.62 21.42 -10.36
C ALA A 373 -0.81 21.25 -11.87
N ILE A 374 -2.03 21.48 -12.36
CA ILE A 374 -2.39 21.30 -13.77
C ILE A 374 -1.74 22.40 -14.63
N ASP A 375 -1.73 23.65 -14.15
CA ASP A 375 -1.09 24.79 -14.82
C ASP A 375 0.43 24.61 -14.88
N ALA A 376 1.05 24.15 -13.78
CA ALA A 376 2.47 23.86 -13.72
C ALA A 376 2.90 22.77 -14.75
N ALA A 377 2.01 21.83 -15.03
CA ALA A 377 2.19 20.82 -16.06
C ALA A 377 1.86 21.29 -17.49
N GLY A 378 1.36 22.52 -17.67
CA GLY A 378 0.94 23.06 -18.97
C GLY A 378 -0.33 22.41 -19.54
N LEU A 379 -1.18 21.83 -18.71
CA LEU A 379 -2.28 20.96 -19.13
C LEU A 379 -3.68 21.57 -18.96
N THR A 380 -3.79 22.85 -18.59
CA THR A 380 -5.08 23.52 -18.33
C THR A 380 -6.04 23.45 -19.50
N SER A 381 -5.55 23.57 -20.74
CA SER A 381 -6.38 23.46 -21.94
C SER A 381 -6.96 22.07 -22.18
N ARG A 382 -6.45 21.04 -21.47
CA ARG A 382 -6.88 19.64 -21.62
C ARG A 382 -8.06 19.27 -20.72
N ILE A 383 -8.36 20.09 -19.71
CA ILE A 383 -9.43 19.82 -18.73
C ILE A 383 -10.79 19.51 -19.41
N PRO A 384 -11.27 20.25 -20.42
CA PRO A 384 -12.56 19.92 -21.07
C PRO A 384 -12.56 18.53 -21.68
N ALA A 385 -11.46 18.13 -22.34
CA ALA A 385 -11.34 16.80 -22.95
C ALA A 385 -11.34 15.69 -21.90
N TRP A 386 -10.73 15.92 -20.73
CA TRP A 386 -10.74 14.95 -19.62
C TRP A 386 -12.12 14.78 -19.00
N ILE A 387 -12.87 15.88 -18.81
CA ILE A 387 -14.24 15.83 -18.32
C ILE A 387 -15.13 15.03 -19.27
N GLU A 388 -14.97 15.23 -20.58
CA GLU A 388 -15.73 14.46 -21.58
C GLU A 388 -15.35 12.97 -21.57
N ALA A 389 -14.05 12.67 -21.47
CA ALA A 389 -13.58 11.28 -21.32
C ALA A 389 -14.16 10.61 -20.05
N CYS A 390 -14.25 11.35 -18.93
CA CYS A 390 -14.88 10.85 -17.70
C CYS A 390 -16.38 10.57 -17.90
N ARG A 391 -17.13 11.49 -18.53
CA ARG A 391 -18.56 11.29 -18.81
C ARG A 391 -18.81 10.05 -19.66
N HIS A 392 -18.02 9.89 -20.73
CA HIS A 392 -18.13 8.75 -21.62
C HIS A 392 -17.85 7.43 -20.87
N ALA A 393 -16.72 7.37 -20.16
CA ALA A 393 -16.33 6.18 -19.42
C ALA A 393 -17.35 5.80 -18.33
N LEU A 394 -17.91 6.78 -17.61
CA LEU A 394 -18.92 6.52 -16.58
C LEU A 394 -20.24 6.00 -17.18
N HIS A 395 -20.60 6.44 -18.38
CA HIS A 395 -21.78 5.95 -19.10
C HIS A 395 -21.61 4.49 -19.55
N GLU A 396 -20.39 4.10 -19.96
CA GLU A 396 -20.08 2.70 -20.32
C GLU A 396 -20.15 1.75 -19.11
N VAL A 397 -19.72 2.19 -17.94
CA VAL A 397 -19.74 1.39 -16.69
C VAL A 397 -21.18 1.14 -16.19
N ARG A 398 -22.12 2.04 -16.50
CA ARG A 398 -23.53 1.94 -16.07
C ARG A 398 -24.41 1.11 -17.00
N ARG A 399 -23.89 0.68 -18.13
CA ARG A 399 -24.56 -0.24 -19.08
C ARG A 399 -24.18 -1.68 -18.80
#